data_194ca1f6504673edb9e9abad4755f74c
#
_entry.id   194ca1f6504673edb9e9abad4755f74c
#
_cell.length_a   1.000
_cell.length_b   1.000
_cell.length_c   1.000
_cell.angle_alpha   90.00
_cell.angle_beta   90.00
_cell.angle_gamma   90.00
#
_symmetry.space_group_name_H-M   'P 1'
#
loop_
_entity.id
_entity.type
_entity.pdbx_description
1 polymer ?
#
loop_
_entity_poly.entity_id
_entity_poly.type
_entity_poly.pdbx_seq_one_letter_code
_entity_poly.pdbx_strand_id
1 'polypeptide(L)'
;MNAITWIDDSWIEGNPPILGPMTQSTWLGSLVFDGARRINGKFPDLDLHCDRLIKSSESMGLNPPKSAKDILSICIEGCSKFDVKEDLYIKPLIWAEDGIGIIAPDPNSTRLAVCIFPAPLPEGGMTACLSSFIRPMEKAAPTDAKAAALYANTGRAVREAKSKGFDNCVICDHNGNVAEFTVANLFMVKNGVVYTPIPTGTFLAGITRF
;
A
#
# COMPACT_ATOMS: atom_id res chain seq x y z
N MET A 1 -18.37 12.26 -8.37
CA MET A 1 -18.14 11.79 -6.97
C MET A 1 -16.65 11.87 -6.69
N ASN A 2 -16.21 12.46 -5.57
CA ASN A 2 -14.76 12.63 -5.33
C ASN A 2 -14.11 11.44 -4.61
N ALA A 3 -14.81 10.78 -3.73
CA ALA A 3 -14.38 9.56 -3.04
C ALA A 3 -15.58 8.89 -2.40
N ILE A 4 -15.46 7.60 -2.09
CA ILE A 4 -16.36 6.85 -1.20
C ILE A 4 -15.54 5.97 -0.27
N THR A 5 -16.07 5.74 0.91
CA THR A 5 -15.44 4.86 1.91
C THR A 5 -16.46 3.84 2.42
N TRP A 6 -16.13 2.55 2.32
CA TRP A 6 -16.86 1.46 2.94
C TRP A 6 -16.32 1.22 4.35
N ILE A 7 -17.17 1.20 5.31
CA ILE A 7 -16.88 0.87 6.71
C ILE A 7 -18.17 0.43 7.41
N ASP A 8 -18.07 -0.51 8.35
CA ASP A 8 -19.21 -1.02 9.11
C ASP A 8 -20.39 -1.42 8.21
N ASP A 9 -20.08 -2.21 7.18
CA ASP A 9 -21.02 -2.73 6.17
C ASP A 9 -21.82 -1.64 5.40
N SER A 10 -21.29 -0.42 5.34
CA SER A 10 -21.96 0.73 4.69
C SER A 10 -20.99 1.58 3.87
N TRP A 11 -21.49 2.16 2.77
CA TRP A 11 -20.77 3.15 1.98
C TRP A 11 -21.09 4.57 2.47
N ILE A 12 -20.05 5.36 2.72
CA ILE A 12 -20.11 6.77 3.11
C ILE A 12 -19.45 7.59 2.00
N GLU A 13 -20.05 8.72 1.62
CA GLU A 13 -19.44 9.64 0.66
C GLU A 13 -18.22 10.36 1.29
N GLY A 14 -17.15 10.49 0.51
CA GLY A 14 -15.95 11.21 0.91
C GLY A 14 -14.96 10.42 1.75
N ASN A 15 -14.20 11.14 2.58
CA ASN A 15 -13.16 10.64 3.47
C ASN A 15 -13.56 10.89 4.94
N PRO A 16 -14.39 10.03 5.54
CA PRO A 16 -14.81 10.17 6.93
C PRO A 16 -13.65 9.99 7.90
N PRO A 17 -13.68 10.63 9.10
CA PRO A 17 -12.70 10.42 10.15
C PRO A 17 -12.97 9.07 10.84
N ILE A 18 -12.27 8.03 10.41
CA ILE A 18 -12.46 6.65 10.90
C ILE A 18 -11.41 6.19 11.93
N LEU A 19 -10.37 6.98 12.15
CA LEU A 19 -9.33 6.70 13.13
C LEU A 19 -9.31 7.80 14.18
N GLY A 20 -9.37 7.41 15.45
CA GLY A 20 -9.27 8.32 16.58
C GLY A 20 -7.84 8.43 17.13
N PRO A 21 -7.56 9.42 18.01
CA PRO A 21 -6.24 9.59 18.62
C PRO A 21 -5.86 8.44 19.56
N MET A 22 -6.83 7.69 20.07
CA MET A 22 -6.59 6.52 20.92
C MET A 22 -6.55 5.19 20.16
N THR A 23 -6.91 5.19 18.87
CA THR A 23 -6.83 3.99 18.03
C THR A 23 -5.38 3.50 17.98
N GLN A 24 -5.14 2.23 18.32
CA GLN A 24 -3.81 1.63 18.40
C GLN A 24 -2.98 1.87 17.13
N SER A 25 -3.58 1.75 15.97
CA SER A 25 -2.89 1.98 14.70
C SER A 25 -2.45 3.43 14.48
N THR A 26 -3.12 4.41 15.10
CA THR A 26 -2.79 5.83 14.93
C THR A 26 -1.47 6.19 15.57
N TRP A 27 -1.16 5.63 16.74
CA TRP A 27 0.05 5.97 17.48
C TRP A 27 1.10 4.86 17.54
N LEU A 28 0.73 3.59 17.26
CA LEU A 28 1.65 2.44 17.32
C LEU A 28 1.81 1.71 15.98
N GLY A 29 1.08 2.13 14.92
CA GLY A 29 1.42 1.81 13.54
C GLY A 29 1.00 0.43 13.04
N SER A 30 -0.04 -0.21 13.60
CA SER A 30 -0.49 -1.54 13.15
C SER A 30 -1.22 -1.58 11.82
N LEU A 31 -1.50 -0.43 11.19
CA LEU A 31 -2.26 -0.35 9.95
C LEU A 31 -1.51 -0.95 8.77
N VAL A 32 -2.19 -1.83 8.04
CA VAL A 32 -1.80 -2.32 6.71
C VAL A 32 -2.79 -1.86 5.66
N PHE A 33 -2.34 -1.73 4.41
CA PHE A 33 -3.21 -1.37 3.30
C PHE A 33 -2.73 -2.02 2.01
N ASP A 34 -3.59 -2.02 1.00
CA ASP A 34 -3.16 -2.30 -0.36
C ASP A 34 -3.62 -1.21 -1.31
N GLY A 35 -3.10 -1.21 -2.53
CA GLY A 35 -3.42 -0.23 -3.54
C GLY A 35 -3.56 -0.89 -4.90
N ALA A 36 -4.79 -1.04 -5.36
CA ALA A 36 -5.13 -1.52 -6.68
C ALA A 36 -5.75 -0.40 -7.53
N ARG A 37 -5.99 -0.69 -8.80
CA ARG A 37 -6.61 0.26 -9.73
C ARG A 37 -7.74 -0.38 -10.52
N ARG A 38 -8.73 0.44 -10.91
CA ARG A 38 -9.55 0.20 -12.08
C ARG A 38 -9.02 1.09 -13.20
N ILE A 39 -8.67 0.52 -14.35
CA ILE A 39 -8.16 1.23 -15.52
C ILE A 39 -8.97 0.80 -16.73
N ASN A 40 -9.60 1.73 -17.44
CA ASN A 40 -10.45 1.43 -18.59
C ASN A 40 -11.51 0.35 -18.27
N GLY A 41 -12.13 0.40 -17.09
CA GLY A 41 -13.14 -0.55 -16.63
C GLY A 41 -12.60 -1.94 -16.22
N LYS A 42 -11.29 -2.18 -16.29
CA LYS A 42 -10.65 -3.46 -15.89
C LYS A 42 -9.99 -3.33 -14.53
N PHE A 43 -9.83 -4.46 -13.84
CA PHE A 43 -9.24 -4.57 -12.52
C PHE A 43 -7.95 -5.41 -12.58
N PRO A 44 -6.80 -4.84 -12.96
CA PRO A 44 -5.55 -5.61 -12.99
C PRO A 44 -5.25 -6.20 -11.61
N ASP A 45 -5.18 -7.53 -11.51
CA ASP A 45 -4.73 -8.30 -10.35
C ASP A 45 -5.39 -7.89 -9.00
N LEU A 46 -6.63 -7.40 -9.02
CA LEU A 46 -7.32 -6.95 -7.80
C LEU A 46 -7.47 -8.05 -6.76
N ASP A 47 -7.66 -9.30 -7.18
CA ASP A 47 -7.68 -10.49 -6.34
C ASP A 47 -6.34 -10.69 -5.61
N LEU A 48 -5.21 -10.58 -6.31
CA LEU A 48 -3.87 -10.67 -5.71
C LEU A 48 -3.61 -9.53 -4.73
N HIS A 49 -4.16 -8.34 -4.98
CA HIS A 49 -4.08 -7.21 -4.04
C HIS A 49 -4.87 -7.50 -2.76
N CYS A 50 -6.06 -8.10 -2.86
CA CYS A 50 -6.84 -8.52 -1.69
C CYS A 50 -6.14 -9.63 -0.90
N ASP A 51 -5.58 -10.64 -1.58
CA ASP A 51 -4.81 -11.71 -0.95
C ASP A 51 -3.58 -11.15 -0.22
N ARG A 52 -2.86 -10.19 -0.81
CA ARG A 52 -1.71 -9.58 -0.17
C ARG A 52 -2.10 -8.73 1.04
N LEU A 53 -3.24 -8.06 1.02
CA LEU A 53 -3.76 -7.34 2.19
C LEU A 53 -3.99 -8.30 3.36
N ILE A 54 -4.59 -9.47 3.13
CA ILE A 54 -4.78 -10.51 4.16
C ILE A 54 -3.42 -10.96 4.72
N LYS A 55 -2.48 -11.35 3.86
CA LYS A 55 -1.13 -11.74 4.29
C LYS A 55 -0.41 -10.65 5.09
N SER A 56 -0.54 -9.40 4.66
CA SER A 56 0.04 -8.26 5.37
C SER A 56 -0.59 -8.06 6.76
N SER A 57 -1.90 -8.27 6.90
CA SER A 57 -2.58 -8.15 8.19
C SER A 57 -2.18 -9.27 9.15
N GLU A 58 -2.09 -10.51 8.67
CA GLU A 58 -1.61 -11.66 9.45
C GLU A 58 -0.16 -11.47 9.93
N SER A 59 0.74 -10.99 9.04
CA SER A 59 2.13 -10.66 9.39
C SER A 59 2.23 -9.58 10.47
N MET A 60 1.26 -8.67 10.55
CA MET A 60 1.18 -7.62 11.57
C MET A 60 0.39 -8.04 12.83
N GLY A 61 0.00 -9.33 12.95
CA GLY A 61 -0.75 -9.84 14.10
C GLY A 61 -2.20 -9.39 14.15
N LEU A 62 -2.78 -9.01 13.01
CA LEU A 62 -4.19 -8.63 12.88
C LEU A 62 -5.03 -9.85 12.45
N ASN A 63 -6.31 -9.85 12.83
CA ASN A 63 -7.26 -10.87 12.40
C ASN A 63 -8.27 -10.25 11.42
N PRO A 64 -8.13 -10.44 10.10
CA PRO A 64 -9.00 -9.81 9.11
C PRO A 64 -10.48 -10.13 9.33
N PRO A 65 -11.38 -9.13 9.42
CA PRO A 65 -12.80 -9.39 9.68
C PRO A 65 -13.58 -9.91 8.45
N LYS A 66 -12.96 -9.90 7.27
CA LYS A 66 -13.53 -10.40 6.01
C LYS A 66 -12.47 -11.18 5.24
N SER A 67 -12.89 -12.16 4.44
CA SER A 67 -11.99 -12.89 3.55
C SER A 67 -11.51 -12.03 2.38
N ALA A 68 -10.42 -12.42 1.72
CA ALA A 68 -9.96 -11.75 0.49
C ALA A 68 -11.04 -11.67 -0.58
N LYS A 69 -11.86 -12.72 -0.72
CA LYS A 69 -12.98 -12.78 -1.66
C LYS A 69 -14.09 -11.78 -1.31
N ASP A 70 -14.39 -11.60 -0.03
CA ASP A 70 -15.39 -10.61 0.41
C ASP A 70 -14.88 -9.19 0.17
N ILE A 71 -13.59 -8.93 0.47
CA ILE A 71 -12.94 -7.64 0.20
C ILE A 71 -12.94 -7.33 -1.30
N LEU A 72 -12.63 -8.32 -2.14
CA LEU A 72 -12.72 -8.20 -3.61
C LEU A 72 -14.13 -7.79 -4.04
N SER A 73 -15.16 -8.44 -3.50
CA SER A 73 -16.55 -8.14 -3.82
C SER A 73 -16.95 -6.72 -3.42
N ILE A 74 -16.54 -6.27 -2.22
CA ILE A 74 -16.74 -4.89 -1.73
C ILE A 74 -16.05 -3.88 -2.67
N CYS A 75 -14.80 -4.15 -3.08
CA CYS A 75 -14.07 -3.28 -3.99
C CYS A 75 -14.77 -3.14 -5.35
N ILE A 76 -15.24 -4.23 -5.94
CA ILE A 76 -15.96 -4.24 -7.22
C ILE A 76 -17.30 -3.49 -7.08
N GLU A 77 -18.06 -3.76 -6.02
CA GLU A 77 -19.32 -3.05 -5.73
C GLU A 77 -19.08 -1.52 -5.61
N GLY A 78 -18.08 -1.11 -4.84
CA GLY A 78 -17.76 0.31 -4.69
C GLY A 78 -17.38 0.97 -6.02
N CYS A 79 -16.59 0.28 -6.86
CA CYS A 79 -16.23 0.78 -8.18
C CYS A 79 -17.43 0.93 -9.11
N SER A 80 -18.51 0.16 -8.94
CA SER A 80 -19.73 0.28 -9.76
C SER A 80 -20.51 1.58 -9.50
N LYS A 81 -20.20 2.29 -8.42
CA LYS A 81 -20.82 3.58 -8.08
C LYS A 81 -20.20 4.76 -8.84
N PHE A 82 -19.12 4.54 -9.60
CA PHE A 82 -18.45 5.53 -10.45
C PHE A 82 -18.68 5.25 -11.92
N ASP A 83 -18.52 6.29 -12.77
CA ASP A 83 -18.55 6.08 -14.23
C ASP A 83 -17.53 5.01 -14.63
N VAL A 84 -17.93 4.11 -15.53
CA VAL A 84 -17.08 3.01 -15.99
C VAL A 84 -15.77 3.47 -16.64
N LYS A 85 -15.75 4.69 -17.19
CA LYS A 85 -14.58 5.30 -17.85
C LYS A 85 -13.60 5.95 -16.88
N GLU A 86 -14.00 6.18 -15.62
CA GLU A 86 -13.09 6.77 -14.64
C GLU A 86 -12.03 5.76 -14.20
N ASP A 87 -10.77 6.17 -14.24
CA ASP A 87 -9.68 5.44 -13.62
C ASP A 87 -9.70 5.68 -12.11
N LEU A 88 -9.77 4.60 -11.35
CA LEU A 88 -9.92 4.64 -9.90
C LEU A 88 -8.70 4.07 -9.18
N TYR A 89 -8.40 4.63 -8.03
CA TYR A 89 -7.56 4.00 -7.01
C TYR A 89 -8.46 3.32 -5.99
N ILE A 90 -8.14 2.06 -5.67
CA ILE A 90 -8.87 1.20 -4.75
C ILE A 90 -7.94 0.91 -3.58
N LYS A 91 -8.29 1.40 -2.38
CA LYS A 91 -7.47 1.29 -1.19
C LYS A 91 -8.21 0.59 -0.06
N PRO A 92 -8.17 -0.75 0.02
CA PRO A 92 -8.57 -1.45 1.23
C PRO A 92 -7.48 -1.30 2.31
N LEU A 93 -7.89 -1.18 3.57
CA LEU A 93 -7.02 -1.03 4.73
C LEU A 93 -7.58 -1.77 5.94
N ILE A 94 -6.68 -2.36 6.73
CA ILE A 94 -6.98 -3.14 7.95
C ILE A 94 -6.12 -2.60 9.09
N TRP A 95 -6.71 -2.45 10.29
CA TRP A 95 -6.00 -1.93 11.46
C TRP A 95 -6.59 -2.49 12.75
N ALA A 96 -5.84 -2.40 13.87
CA ALA A 96 -6.38 -2.64 15.21
C ALA A 96 -6.89 -1.35 15.84
N GLU A 97 -8.06 -1.40 16.48
CA GLU A 97 -8.56 -0.31 17.33
C GLU A 97 -7.83 -0.29 18.67
N ASP A 98 -7.69 -1.46 19.31
CA ASP A 98 -7.14 -1.62 20.63
C ASP A 98 -5.80 -2.37 20.64
N GLY A 99 -5.09 -2.28 21.74
CA GLY A 99 -3.82 -2.98 21.95
C GLY A 99 -3.84 -3.91 23.17
N ILE A 100 -3.07 -4.99 23.09
CA ILE A 100 -2.77 -5.87 24.22
C ILE A 100 -1.55 -5.33 24.94
N GLY A 101 -1.67 -4.99 26.22
CA GLY A 101 -0.58 -4.45 27.01
C GLY A 101 0.05 -3.18 26.42
N ILE A 102 -0.72 -2.37 25.73
CA ILE A 102 -0.39 -1.10 25.08
C ILE A 102 0.23 -1.23 23.67
N ILE A 103 1.29 -2.03 23.49
CA ILE A 103 2.10 -1.98 22.25
C ILE A 103 1.60 -2.95 21.17
N ALA A 104 1.30 -4.19 21.51
CA ALA A 104 0.84 -5.17 20.54
C ALA A 104 -0.60 -4.90 20.10
N PRO A 105 -0.94 -5.03 18.81
CA PRO A 105 -2.33 -4.92 18.39
C PRO A 105 -3.18 -6.03 19.00
N ASP A 106 -4.43 -5.71 19.39
CA ASP A 106 -5.40 -6.75 19.75
C ASP A 106 -6.06 -7.27 18.46
N PRO A 107 -5.83 -8.53 18.06
CA PRO A 107 -6.41 -9.10 16.85
C PRO A 107 -7.95 -9.13 16.87
N ASN A 108 -8.58 -9.14 18.07
CA ASN A 108 -10.04 -9.10 18.20
C ASN A 108 -10.64 -7.72 17.94
N SER A 109 -9.83 -6.67 17.97
CA SER A 109 -10.25 -5.29 17.66
C SER A 109 -10.01 -4.90 16.19
N THR A 110 -9.67 -5.87 15.34
CA THR A 110 -9.32 -5.60 13.94
C THR A 110 -10.53 -5.09 13.15
N ARG A 111 -10.31 -3.99 12.42
CA ARG A 111 -11.32 -3.36 11.53
C ARG A 111 -10.82 -3.28 10.10
N LEU A 112 -11.77 -3.13 9.18
CA LEU A 112 -11.56 -3.00 7.74
C LEU A 112 -12.29 -1.77 7.22
N ALA A 113 -11.65 -1.03 6.31
CA ALA A 113 -12.31 -0.07 5.44
C ALA A 113 -11.81 -0.21 4.00
N VAL A 114 -12.60 0.26 3.03
CA VAL A 114 -12.22 0.35 1.62
C VAL A 114 -12.49 1.76 1.13
N CYS A 115 -11.45 2.50 0.75
CA CYS A 115 -11.59 3.83 0.16
C CYS A 115 -11.34 3.77 -1.35
N ILE A 116 -12.25 4.35 -2.15
CA ILE A 116 -12.17 4.39 -3.62
C ILE A 116 -12.32 5.83 -4.08
N PHE A 117 -11.43 6.27 -4.98
CA PHE A 117 -11.45 7.63 -5.51
C PHE A 117 -10.84 7.71 -6.92
N PRO A 118 -11.24 8.70 -7.74
CA PRO A 118 -10.64 8.95 -9.05
C PRO A 118 -9.14 9.22 -8.94
N ALA A 119 -8.35 8.53 -9.76
CA ALA A 119 -6.90 8.68 -9.79
C ALA A 119 -6.36 8.32 -11.17
N PRO A 120 -6.41 9.23 -12.15
CA PRO A 120 -5.85 8.99 -13.46
C PRO A 120 -4.34 8.69 -13.33
N LEU A 121 -3.84 7.87 -14.27
CA LEU A 121 -2.41 7.61 -14.34
C LEU A 121 -1.70 8.90 -14.76
N PRO A 122 -0.56 9.25 -14.13
CA PRO A 122 0.22 10.38 -14.56
C PRO A 122 0.76 10.15 -15.97
N GLU A 123 0.69 11.17 -16.81
CA GLU A 123 1.26 11.16 -18.16
C GLU A 123 2.74 11.56 -18.11
N GLY A 124 3.52 11.00 -19.03
CA GLY A 124 4.94 11.32 -19.20
C GLY A 124 5.88 10.50 -18.33
N GLY A 125 7.15 10.88 -18.36
CA GLY A 125 8.22 10.29 -17.57
C GLY A 125 8.40 10.98 -16.22
N MET A 126 9.23 10.40 -15.35
CA MET A 126 9.66 11.00 -14.11
C MET A 126 11.19 11.04 -14.02
N THR A 127 11.72 12.02 -13.31
CA THR A 127 13.15 12.09 -12.97
C THR A 127 13.39 11.41 -11.62
N ALA A 128 14.53 10.72 -11.50
CA ALA A 128 14.87 10.04 -10.25
C ALA A 128 16.36 10.18 -9.89
N CYS A 129 16.65 10.23 -8.60
CA CYS A 129 18.01 10.17 -8.06
C CYS A 129 18.21 8.93 -7.18
N LEU A 130 19.44 8.69 -6.75
CA LEU A 130 19.73 7.71 -5.71
C LEU A 130 19.46 8.35 -4.33
N SER A 131 18.70 7.64 -3.48
CA SER A 131 18.42 8.08 -2.10
C SER A 131 19.62 7.82 -1.18
N SER A 132 19.81 8.67 -0.19
CA SER A 132 20.72 8.41 0.94
C SER A 132 20.10 7.49 2.00
N PHE A 133 18.77 7.32 1.98
CA PHE A 133 18.06 6.38 2.84
C PHE A 133 18.03 5.00 2.21
N ILE A 134 18.03 3.97 3.06
CA ILE A 134 18.02 2.56 2.65
C ILE A 134 16.73 1.85 3.08
N ARG A 135 16.43 0.71 2.45
CA ARG A 135 15.35 -0.18 2.89
C ARG A 135 15.75 -0.88 4.19
N PRO A 136 14.82 -1.06 5.13
CA PRO A 136 15.10 -1.82 6.34
C PRO A 136 15.31 -3.31 6.03
N MET A 137 16.05 -4.01 6.89
CA MET A 137 16.14 -5.46 6.86
C MET A 137 14.85 -6.09 7.40
N GLU A 138 14.51 -7.30 6.96
CA GLU A 138 13.33 -8.04 7.43
C GLU A 138 13.28 -8.25 8.95
N LYS A 139 14.46 -8.39 9.60
CA LYS A 139 14.56 -8.50 11.07
C LYS A 139 14.40 -7.17 11.81
N ALA A 140 14.43 -6.04 11.09
CA ALA A 140 14.28 -4.70 11.65
C ALA A 140 12.87 -4.12 11.44
N ALA A 141 12.14 -4.62 10.44
CA ALA A 141 10.80 -4.13 10.10
C ALA A 141 10.04 -5.18 9.28
N PRO A 142 8.70 -5.17 9.29
CA PRO A 142 7.85 -6.14 8.58
C PRO A 142 7.83 -5.84 7.06
N THR A 143 8.94 -6.10 6.38
CA THR A 143 9.12 -5.79 4.94
C THR A 143 8.29 -6.67 4.01
N ASP A 144 7.79 -7.80 4.50
CA ASP A 144 6.85 -8.70 3.85
C ASP A 144 5.40 -8.17 3.86
N ALA A 145 5.09 -7.22 4.77
CA ALA A 145 3.78 -6.59 4.88
C ALA A 145 3.75 -5.21 4.21
N LYS A 146 2.60 -4.87 3.63
CA LYS A 146 2.33 -3.49 3.16
C LYS A 146 1.87 -2.63 4.34
N ALA A 147 2.75 -2.49 5.35
CA ALA A 147 2.50 -1.77 6.59
C ALA A 147 2.70 -0.27 6.43
N ALA A 148 1.74 0.53 6.91
CA ALA A 148 1.81 1.99 6.81
C ALA A 148 3.02 2.58 7.54
N ALA A 149 3.46 1.98 8.63
CA ALA A 149 4.63 2.40 9.39
C ALA A 149 5.92 2.47 8.56
N LEU A 150 6.07 1.63 7.53
CA LEU A 150 7.24 1.63 6.63
C LEU A 150 7.29 2.87 5.73
N TYR A 151 6.15 3.52 5.50
CA TYR A 151 6.06 4.68 4.62
C TYR A 151 6.63 5.97 5.23
N ALA A 152 6.86 6.00 6.53
CA ALA A 152 7.57 7.11 7.18
C ALA A 152 8.99 7.27 6.61
N ASN A 153 9.74 6.16 6.44
CA ASN A 153 11.07 6.19 5.84
C ASN A 153 11.02 6.50 4.33
N THR A 154 10.05 5.93 3.62
CA THR A 154 9.77 6.23 2.21
C THR A 154 9.49 7.72 2.00
N GLY A 155 8.69 8.35 2.87
CA GLY A 155 8.40 9.78 2.82
C GLY A 155 9.66 10.67 3.01
N ARG A 156 10.62 10.22 3.84
CA ARG A 156 11.93 10.90 3.98
C ARG A 156 12.70 10.86 2.67
N ALA A 157 12.74 9.71 2.00
CA ALA A 157 13.44 9.53 0.72
C ALA A 157 12.79 10.38 -0.40
N VAL A 158 11.46 10.43 -0.48
CA VAL A 158 10.75 11.32 -1.43
C VAL A 158 11.08 12.78 -1.17
N ARG A 159 11.07 13.22 0.10
CA ARG A 159 11.41 14.61 0.46
C ARG A 159 12.84 14.98 0.08
N GLU A 160 13.78 14.05 0.27
CA GLU A 160 15.19 14.21 -0.18
C GLU A 160 15.24 14.40 -1.70
N ALA A 161 14.59 13.52 -2.47
CA ALA A 161 14.55 13.62 -3.93
C ALA A 161 13.98 14.96 -4.40
N LYS A 162 12.84 15.37 -3.83
CA LYS A 162 12.21 16.66 -4.15
C LYS A 162 13.10 17.86 -3.83
N SER A 163 13.85 17.84 -2.72
CA SER A 163 14.80 18.91 -2.36
C SER A 163 15.98 19.01 -3.35
N LYS A 164 16.29 17.93 -4.07
CA LYS A 164 17.30 17.86 -5.12
C LYS A 164 16.74 18.13 -6.53
N GLY A 165 15.44 18.41 -6.66
CA GLY A 165 14.78 18.70 -7.95
C GLY A 165 14.35 17.45 -8.72
N PHE A 166 14.31 16.27 -8.10
CA PHE A 166 13.86 15.02 -8.71
C PHE A 166 12.44 14.65 -8.29
N ASP A 167 11.75 13.89 -9.15
CA ASP A 167 10.36 13.45 -8.87
C ASP A 167 10.29 12.29 -7.90
N ASN A 168 11.27 11.38 -7.95
CA ASN A 168 11.34 10.16 -7.16
C ASN A 168 12.80 9.79 -6.86
N CYS A 169 13.01 8.69 -6.16
CA CYS A 169 14.34 8.14 -5.97
C CYS A 169 14.34 6.60 -5.99
N VAL A 170 15.47 6.05 -6.35
CA VAL A 170 15.82 4.65 -6.19
C VAL A 170 16.38 4.47 -4.78
N ILE A 171 15.90 3.44 -4.08
CA ILE A 171 16.34 3.10 -2.72
C ILE A 171 17.13 1.79 -2.79
N CYS A 172 18.28 1.75 -2.12
CA CYS A 172 19.10 0.54 -1.98
C CYS A 172 18.77 -0.23 -0.69
N ASP A 173 19.20 -1.49 -0.63
CA ASP A 173 19.25 -2.27 0.60
C ASP A 173 20.51 -1.91 1.44
N HIS A 174 20.67 -2.55 2.58
CA HIS A 174 21.80 -2.34 3.50
C HIS A 174 23.16 -2.79 2.95
N ASN A 175 23.18 -3.59 1.88
CA ASN A 175 24.40 -4.01 1.18
C ASN A 175 24.73 -3.10 0.00
N GLY A 176 23.95 -2.07 -0.26
CA GLY A 176 24.11 -1.17 -1.41
C GLY A 176 23.52 -1.69 -2.71
N ASN A 177 22.80 -2.81 -2.70
CA ASN A 177 22.11 -3.29 -3.89
C ASN A 177 20.86 -2.46 -4.16
N VAL A 178 20.58 -2.19 -5.42
CA VAL A 178 19.34 -1.54 -5.84
C VAL A 178 18.15 -2.41 -5.45
N ALA A 179 17.17 -1.82 -4.74
CA ALA A 179 15.96 -2.50 -4.31
C ALA A 179 14.74 -2.12 -5.17
N GLU A 180 14.26 -0.90 -5.03
CA GLU A 180 13.05 -0.44 -5.72
C GLU A 180 13.00 1.10 -5.78
N PHE A 181 12.00 1.67 -6.45
CA PHE A 181 11.58 3.05 -6.21
C PHE A 181 10.90 3.19 -4.85
N THR A 182 10.56 4.41 -4.46
CA THR A 182 9.95 4.68 -3.15
C THR A 182 8.67 3.89 -2.89
N VAL A 183 7.81 3.74 -3.90
CA VAL A 183 6.49 3.07 -3.80
C VAL A 183 6.17 2.21 -5.03
N ALA A 184 7.18 1.84 -5.83
CA ALA A 184 7.00 1.08 -7.06
C ALA A 184 8.18 0.16 -7.34
N ASN A 185 7.92 -0.95 -8.03
CA ASN A 185 8.98 -1.81 -8.53
C ASN A 185 9.86 -1.07 -9.55
N LEU A 186 11.11 -1.47 -9.65
CA LEU A 186 12.06 -0.96 -10.62
C LEU A 186 12.32 -2.00 -11.72
N PHE A 187 12.23 -1.55 -12.96
CA PHE A 187 12.64 -2.33 -14.14
C PHE A 187 13.57 -1.49 -15.02
N MET A 188 14.52 -2.15 -15.64
CA MET A 188 15.43 -1.57 -16.62
C MET A 188 15.44 -2.44 -17.88
N VAL A 189 15.40 -1.82 -19.05
CA VAL A 189 15.55 -2.52 -20.32
C VAL A 189 16.90 -2.14 -20.92
N LYS A 190 17.72 -3.15 -21.27
CA LYS A 190 18.99 -2.98 -21.94
C LYS A 190 19.15 -4.06 -23.00
N ASN A 191 19.39 -3.66 -24.25
CA ASN A 191 19.56 -4.59 -25.39
C ASN A 191 18.40 -5.58 -25.54
N GLY A 192 17.16 -5.14 -25.32
CA GLY A 192 15.96 -5.99 -25.43
C GLY A 192 15.73 -6.91 -24.23
N VAL A 193 16.60 -6.90 -23.20
CA VAL A 193 16.47 -7.71 -21.98
C VAL A 193 15.93 -6.84 -20.84
N VAL A 194 14.94 -7.35 -20.13
CA VAL A 194 14.34 -6.70 -18.94
C VAL A 194 15.08 -7.17 -17.69
N TYR A 195 15.52 -6.23 -16.89
CA TYR A 195 16.16 -6.45 -15.60
C TYR A 195 15.32 -5.87 -14.48
N THR A 196 15.23 -6.57 -13.35
CA THR A 196 14.63 -6.08 -12.11
C THR A 196 15.45 -6.57 -10.91
N PRO A 197 15.55 -5.80 -9.81
CA PRO A 197 16.31 -6.23 -8.64
C PRO A 197 15.81 -7.56 -8.08
N ILE A 198 16.74 -8.42 -7.66
CA ILE A 198 16.42 -9.68 -7.00
C ILE A 198 15.76 -9.40 -5.64
N PRO A 199 14.72 -10.15 -5.20
CA PRO A 199 14.17 -10.03 -3.86
C PRO A 199 15.24 -10.35 -2.79
N THR A 200 15.46 -9.39 -1.89
CA THR A 200 16.44 -9.52 -0.79
C THR A 200 15.77 -9.57 0.59
N GLY A 201 14.44 -9.63 0.65
CA GLY A 201 13.67 -9.52 1.90
C GLY A 201 13.59 -8.10 2.46
N THR A 202 14.13 -7.10 1.77
CA THR A 202 14.16 -5.71 2.24
C THR A 202 13.02 -4.84 1.68
N PHE A 203 12.26 -5.36 0.72
CA PHE A 203 11.15 -4.68 0.07
C PHE A 203 10.02 -5.64 -0.28
N LEU A 204 8.85 -5.06 -0.45
CA LEU A 204 7.61 -5.81 -0.68
C LEU A 204 7.67 -6.60 -2.01
N ALA A 205 7.14 -7.84 -2.00
CA ALA A 205 6.88 -8.59 -3.22
C ALA A 205 5.79 -7.88 -4.04
N GLY A 206 6.23 -7.06 -5.02
CA GLY A 206 5.32 -6.27 -5.84
C GLY A 206 4.56 -7.16 -6.82
N ILE A 207 3.24 -7.03 -6.89
CA ILE A 207 2.37 -7.82 -7.77
C ILE A 207 2.74 -7.63 -9.24
N THR A 208 3.13 -6.43 -9.64
CA THR A 208 3.57 -6.12 -11.02
C THR A 208 4.82 -6.89 -11.48
N ARG A 209 5.52 -7.57 -10.58
CA ARG A 209 6.73 -8.36 -10.92
C ARG A 209 6.43 -9.79 -11.40
N PHE A 210 5.23 -10.30 -11.17
CA PHE A 210 4.86 -11.69 -11.43
C PHE A 210 4.09 -11.85 -12.72
#